data_a7ba64201c76fbb651e5b9df3d87de87
#
_entry.id   a7ba64201c76fbb651e5b9df3d87de87
#
_cell.length_a   1.000
_cell.length_b   1.000
_cell.length_c   1.000
_cell.angle_alpha   90.00
_cell.angle_beta   90.00
_cell.angle_gamma   90.00
#
_symmetry.space_group_name_H-M   'P 1'
#
loop_
_entity.id
_entity.type
_entity.pdbx_description
1 polymer ?
#
loop_
_entity_poly.entity_id
_entity_poly.type
_entity_poly.pdbx_seq_one_letter_code
_entity_poly.pdbx_strand_id
1 'polypeptide(L)'
;MDKKDLFDQFVAFTTAVHQVTHEITQDVKIDNITPVQYKILENIKVSQPVTPTEISDCLHMSLPNTSRELRKLQETKLVEKIIDTEDRRKHYVCLTADGEKMMKEAFACIEERFQQLIQHASKKDLEDIQYALNILNKKVFHPKL
;
A
#
# COMPACT_ATOMS: atom_id res chain seq x y z
N MET A 1 -31.51 -7.74 -6.27
CA MET A 1 -30.33 -7.19 -6.94
C MET A 1 -29.69 -8.23 -7.84
N ASP A 2 -29.44 -7.87 -9.07
CA ASP A 2 -28.76 -8.75 -10.00
C ASP A 2 -27.24 -8.69 -9.78
N LYS A 3 -26.61 -9.85 -9.67
CA LYS A 3 -25.16 -9.95 -9.47
C LYS A 3 -24.37 -9.37 -10.64
N LYS A 4 -24.94 -9.41 -11.84
CA LYS A 4 -24.31 -8.82 -13.02
C LYS A 4 -24.25 -7.30 -12.91
N ASP A 5 -25.33 -6.68 -12.46
CA ASP A 5 -25.36 -5.23 -12.25
C ASP A 5 -24.34 -4.81 -11.18
N LEU A 6 -24.22 -5.60 -10.13
CA LEU A 6 -23.24 -5.35 -9.09
C LEU A 6 -21.82 -5.48 -9.64
N PHE A 7 -21.58 -6.46 -10.50
CA PHE A 7 -20.27 -6.63 -11.15
C PHE A 7 -19.94 -5.43 -12.04
N ASP A 8 -20.89 -4.96 -12.83
CA ASP A 8 -20.66 -3.81 -13.70
C ASP A 8 -20.34 -2.54 -12.88
N GLN A 9 -21.04 -2.34 -11.77
CA GLN A 9 -20.76 -1.24 -10.85
C GLN A 9 -19.38 -1.38 -10.22
N PHE A 10 -18.99 -2.59 -9.85
CA PHE A 10 -17.68 -2.85 -9.27
C PHE A 10 -16.56 -2.57 -10.27
N VAL A 11 -16.72 -2.97 -11.53
CA VAL A 11 -15.75 -2.67 -12.59
C VAL A 11 -15.60 -1.16 -12.77
N ALA A 12 -16.72 -0.43 -12.83
CA ALA A 12 -16.68 1.02 -12.95
C ALA A 12 -15.98 1.66 -11.72
N PHE A 13 -16.27 1.15 -10.54
CA PHE A 13 -15.66 1.63 -9.30
C PHE A 13 -14.14 1.39 -9.30
N THR A 14 -13.68 0.18 -9.64
CA THR A 14 -12.25 -0.13 -9.64
C THR A 14 -11.50 0.66 -10.71
N THR A 15 -12.13 0.94 -11.84
CA THR A 15 -11.57 1.79 -12.88
C THR A 15 -11.39 3.23 -12.35
N ALA A 16 -12.40 3.76 -11.68
CA ALA A 16 -12.32 5.09 -11.07
C ALA A 16 -11.25 5.14 -9.96
N VAL A 17 -11.15 4.09 -9.15
CA VAL A 17 -10.11 3.98 -8.11
C VAL A 17 -8.73 4.04 -8.75
N HIS A 18 -8.52 3.28 -9.84
CA HIS A 18 -7.24 3.27 -10.54
C HIS A 18 -6.87 4.67 -11.05
N GLN A 19 -7.81 5.35 -11.68
CA GLN A 19 -7.59 6.70 -12.23
C GLN A 19 -7.28 7.72 -11.13
N VAL A 20 -8.08 7.76 -10.08
CA VAL A 20 -7.88 8.69 -8.96
C VAL A 20 -6.57 8.40 -8.23
N THR A 21 -6.28 7.12 -7.98
CA THR A 21 -5.03 6.72 -7.35
C THR A 21 -3.82 7.17 -8.17
N HIS A 22 -3.90 7.03 -9.49
CA HIS A 22 -2.84 7.50 -10.37
C HIS A 22 -2.64 9.01 -10.27
N GLU A 23 -3.73 9.77 -10.26
CA GLU A 23 -3.68 11.24 -10.17
C GLU A 23 -3.07 11.72 -8.85
N ILE A 24 -3.47 11.14 -7.73
CA ILE A 24 -2.97 11.60 -6.42
C ILE A 24 -1.55 11.11 -6.11
N THR A 25 -1.08 10.07 -6.80
CA THR A 25 0.29 9.55 -6.61
C THR A 25 1.25 10.02 -7.70
N GLN A 26 0.75 10.72 -8.72
CA GLN A 26 1.54 11.19 -9.83
C GLN A 26 2.64 12.14 -9.33
N ASP A 27 3.86 11.97 -9.88
CA ASP A 27 5.03 12.81 -9.58
C ASP A 27 5.50 12.76 -8.13
N VAL A 28 5.05 11.77 -7.35
CA VAL A 28 5.64 11.51 -6.04
C VAL A 28 6.95 10.76 -6.29
N LYS A 29 8.05 11.48 -6.28
CA LYS A 29 9.39 10.94 -6.50
C LYS A 29 10.23 11.08 -5.25
N ILE A 30 10.97 10.04 -4.97
CA ILE A 30 11.96 10.02 -3.91
C ILE A 30 13.32 9.82 -4.59
N ASP A 31 14.29 10.68 -4.28
CA ASP A 31 15.62 10.60 -4.88
C ASP A 31 16.27 9.24 -4.56
N ASN A 32 16.91 8.65 -5.57
CA ASN A 32 17.62 7.38 -5.49
C ASN A 32 16.73 6.15 -5.23
N ILE A 33 15.43 6.28 -5.44
CA ILE A 33 14.48 5.18 -5.28
C ILE A 33 13.83 4.89 -6.63
N THR A 34 13.88 3.64 -7.07
CA THR A 34 13.20 3.21 -8.29
C THR A 34 11.70 3.07 -8.06
N PRO A 35 10.87 3.11 -9.12
CA PRO A 35 9.43 2.87 -8.97
C PRO A 35 9.08 1.53 -8.31
N VAL A 36 9.84 0.48 -8.60
CA VAL A 36 9.64 -0.83 -7.96
C VAL A 36 9.96 -0.77 -6.47
N GLN A 37 11.08 -0.13 -6.13
CA GLN A 37 11.47 0.05 -4.72
C GLN A 37 10.43 0.87 -3.96
N TYR A 38 9.88 1.91 -4.59
CA TYR A 38 8.81 2.70 -3.97
C TYR A 38 7.57 1.85 -3.67
N LYS A 39 7.15 1.01 -4.60
CA LYS A 39 6.00 0.11 -4.38
C LYS A 39 6.25 -0.85 -3.24
N ILE A 40 7.47 -1.35 -3.12
CA ILE A 40 7.86 -2.23 -2.01
C ILE A 40 7.80 -1.47 -0.68
N LEU A 41 8.38 -0.27 -0.62
CA LEU A 41 8.34 0.57 0.58
C LEU A 41 6.91 0.93 0.99
N GLU A 42 6.06 1.25 0.03
CA GLU A 42 4.65 1.54 0.26
C GLU A 42 3.94 0.32 0.85
N ASN A 43 4.18 -0.87 0.30
CA ASN A 43 3.60 -2.11 0.79
C ASN A 43 4.03 -2.38 2.24
N ILE A 44 5.32 -2.19 2.54
CA ILE A 44 5.85 -2.36 3.88
C ILE A 44 5.22 -1.35 4.83
N LYS A 45 5.14 -0.09 4.43
CA LYS A 45 4.55 0.98 5.26
C LYS A 45 3.13 0.64 5.70
N VAL A 46 2.34 0.10 4.78
CA VAL A 46 0.93 -0.21 5.05
C VAL A 46 0.75 -1.52 5.83
N SER A 47 1.59 -2.52 5.58
CA SER A 47 1.38 -3.89 6.04
C SER A 47 2.39 -4.41 7.06
N GLN A 48 3.40 -3.63 7.40
CA GLN A 48 4.48 -4.10 8.29
C GLN A 48 4.00 -4.57 9.66
N PRO A 49 4.61 -5.61 10.22
CA PRO A 49 5.70 -6.41 9.65
C PRO A 49 5.17 -7.34 8.57
N VAL A 50 5.93 -7.52 7.49
CA VAL A 50 5.49 -8.27 6.33
C VAL A 50 6.62 -9.19 5.86
N THR A 51 6.27 -10.38 5.33
CA THR A 51 7.27 -11.31 4.81
C THR A 51 7.60 -10.98 3.34
N PRO A 52 8.82 -11.34 2.87
CA PRO A 52 9.13 -11.18 1.45
C PRO A 52 8.15 -11.90 0.52
N THR A 53 7.65 -13.06 0.92
CA THR A 53 6.65 -13.80 0.15
C THR A 53 5.35 -13.02 0.01
N GLU A 54 4.89 -12.42 1.10
CA GLU A 54 3.68 -11.58 1.06
C GLU A 54 3.85 -10.37 0.14
N ILE A 55 5.04 -9.76 0.15
CA ILE A 55 5.34 -8.64 -0.75
C ILE A 55 5.32 -9.11 -2.21
N SER A 56 5.99 -10.22 -2.51
CA SER A 56 6.04 -10.76 -3.87
C SER A 56 4.65 -11.10 -4.39
N ASP A 57 3.82 -11.70 -3.56
CA ASP A 57 2.44 -12.04 -3.93
C ASP A 57 1.60 -10.79 -4.18
N CYS A 58 1.69 -9.80 -3.31
CA CYS A 58 0.93 -8.57 -3.43
C CYS A 58 1.31 -7.76 -4.68
N LEU A 59 2.60 -7.71 -5.00
CA LEU A 59 3.10 -6.90 -6.12
C LEU A 59 3.25 -7.70 -7.42
N HIS A 60 2.86 -8.98 -7.41
CA HIS A 60 2.99 -9.88 -8.57
C HIS A 60 4.43 -9.92 -9.09
N MET A 61 5.38 -9.98 -8.16
CA MET A 61 6.81 -10.11 -8.48
C MET A 61 7.28 -11.52 -8.14
N SER A 62 8.37 -11.96 -8.78
CA SER A 62 9.01 -13.19 -8.37
C SER A 62 9.69 -13.00 -7.01
N LEU A 63 9.78 -14.05 -6.22
CA LEU A 63 10.45 -13.98 -4.92
C LEU A 63 11.94 -13.61 -5.05
N PRO A 64 12.71 -14.16 -6.03
CA PRO A 64 14.09 -13.72 -6.23
C PRO A 64 14.24 -12.24 -6.54
N ASN A 65 13.35 -11.67 -7.36
CA ASN A 65 13.39 -10.23 -7.67
C ASN A 65 13.05 -9.40 -6.44
N THR A 66 12.04 -9.82 -5.68
CA THR A 66 11.66 -9.17 -4.43
C THR A 66 12.82 -9.17 -3.44
N SER A 67 13.46 -10.33 -3.26
CA SER A 67 14.60 -10.48 -2.35
C SER A 67 15.77 -9.61 -2.75
N ARG A 68 16.01 -9.47 -4.05
CA ARG A 68 17.09 -8.61 -4.58
C ARG A 68 16.83 -7.15 -4.27
N GLU A 69 15.61 -6.70 -4.50
CA GLU A 69 15.25 -5.30 -4.22
C GLU A 69 15.24 -5.01 -2.72
N LEU A 70 14.78 -5.97 -1.90
CA LEU A 70 14.82 -5.83 -0.46
C LEU A 70 16.27 -5.73 0.05
N ARG A 71 17.19 -6.50 -0.53
CA ARG A 71 18.61 -6.42 -0.17
C ARG A 71 19.17 -5.02 -0.44
N LYS A 72 18.83 -4.43 -1.60
CA LYS A 72 19.24 -3.06 -1.93
C LYS A 72 18.69 -2.06 -0.92
N LEU A 73 17.44 -2.22 -0.53
CA LEU A 73 16.81 -1.35 0.45
C LEU A 73 17.40 -1.54 1.86
N GLN A 74 17.84 -2.73 2.19
CA GLN A 74 18.58 -2.99 3.45
C GLN A 74 19.97 -2.31 3.42
N GLU A 75 20.66 -2.40 2.29
CA GLU A 75 21.98 -1.77 2.12
C GLU A 75 21.88 -0.25 2.25
N THR A 76 20.81 0.36 1.78
CA THR A 76 20.55 1.80 1.95
C THR A 76 19.92 2.15 3.30
N LYS A 77 19.72 1.15 4.18
CA LYS A 77 19.20 1.32 5.54
C LYS A 77 17.77 1.88 5.60
N LEU A 78 16.94 1.57 4.61
CA LEU A 78 15.55 1.98 4.59
C LEU A 78 14.62 0.91 5.14
N VAL A 79 15.03 -0.35 5.04
CA VAL A 79 14.29 -1.47 5.62
C VAL A 79 15.23 -2.30 6.50
N GLU A 80 14.64 -3.02 7.42
CA GLU A 80 15.36 -3.95 8.27
C GLU A 80 14.63 -5.27 8.37
N LYS A 81 15.40 -6.32 8.64
CA LYS A 81 14.91 -7.68 8.73
C LYS A 81 14.75 -8.05 10.20
N ILE A 82 13.57 -8.57 10.54
CA ILE A 82 13.29 -9.07 11.88
C ILE A 82 13.13 -10.58 11.79
N ILE A 83 13.90 -11.30 12.57
CA ILE A 83 13.84 -12.76 12.61
C ILE A 83 12.82 -13.16 13.67
N ASP A 84 11.94 -14.11 13.32
CA ASP A 84 10.96 -14.65 14.24
C ASP A 84 11.68 -15.39 15.37
N THR A 85 11.32 -15.10 16.62
CA THR A 85 11.93 -15.70 17.79
C THR A 85 11.59 -17.18 17.94
N GLU A 86 10.43 -17.59 17.44
CA GLU A 86 9.95 -18.99 17.53
C GLU A 86 10.43 -19.83 16.35
N ASP A 87 10.48 -19.26 15.14
CA ASP A 87 10.93 -19.96 13.95
C ASP A 87 11.96 -19.10 13.21
N ARG A 88 13.24 -19.44 13.35
CA ARG A 88 14.35 -18.70 12.74
C ARG A 88 14.37 -18.74 11.21
N ARG A 89 13.58 -19.62 10.60
CA ARG A 89 13.43 -19.67 9.13
C ARG A 89 12.48 -18.60 8.63
N LYS A 90 11.59 -18.11 9.51
CA LYS A 90 10.69 -17.00 9.22
C LYS A 90 11.37 -15.68 9.55
N HIS A 91 11.27 -14.76 8.62
CA HIS A 91 11.70 -13.38 8.88
C HIS A 91 10.70 -12.40 8.28
N TYR A 92 10.64 -11.27 8.91
CA TYR A 92 9.76 -10.17 8.53
C TYR A 92 10.60 -8.98 8.12
N VAL A 93 10.00 -8.09 7.36
CA VAL A 93 10.62 -6.84 6.93
C VAL A 93 9.80 -5.69 7.48
N CYS A 94 10.45 -4.67 7.97
CA CYS A 94 9.80 -3.42 8.36
C CYS A 94 10.70 -2.24 8.00
N LEU A 95 10.13 -1.05 8.05
CA LEU A 95 10.88 0.18 7.78
C LEU A 95 11.80 0.50 8.96
N THR A 96 12.98 1.02 8.65
CA THR A 96 13.86 1.65 9.66
C THR A 96 13.29 3.02 10.01
N ALA A 97 13.90 3.69 10.99
CA ALA A 97 13.54 5.08 11.31
C ALA A 97 13.70 6.00 10.08
N ASP A 98 14.76 5.80 9.30
CA ASP A 98 14.99 6.57 8.07
C ASP A 98 13.95 6.23 7.01
N GLY A 99 13.58 4.95 6.86
CA GLY A 99 12.52 4.52 5.95
C GLY A 99 11.17 5.11 6.34
N GLU A 100 10.84 5.12 7.64
CA GLU A 100 9.61 5.73 8.15
C GLU A 100 9.54 7.22 7.81
N LYS A 101 10.63 7.94 8.04
CA LYS A 101 10.71 9.37 7.75
C LYS A 101 10.50 9.64 6.26
N MET A 102 11.19 8.88 5.42
CA MET A 102 11.08 9.01 3.96
C MET A 102 9.64 8.78 3.48
N MET A 103 9.01 7.69 3.94
CA MET A 103 7.66 7.35 3.51
C MET A 103 6.61 8.30 4.08
N LYS A 104 6.84 8.83 5.28
CA LYS A 104 5.97 9.84 5.86
C LYS A 104 5.95 11.11 5.01
N GLU A 105 7.11 11.54 4.54
CA GLU A 105 7.20 12.71 3.66
C GLU A 105 6.50 12.47 2.31
N ALA A 106 6.69 11.30 1.72
CA ALA A 106 6.03 10.92 0.48
C ALA A 106 4.51 10.86 0.66
N PHE A 107 4.05 10.25 1.74
CA PHE A 107 2.62 10.13 2.02
C PHE A 107 1.98 11.47 2.38
N ALA A 108 2.72 12.40 2.96
CA ALA A 108 2.19 13.73 3.26
C ALA A 108 1.75 14.45 1.97
N CYS A 109 2.50 14.31 0.90
CA CYS A 109 2.14 14.87 -0.39
C CYS A 109 0.86 14.22 -0.95
N ILE A 110 0.75 12.91 -0.85
CA ILE A 110 -0.43 12.16 -1.30
C ILE A 110 -1.64 12.53 -0.44
N GLU A 111 -1.46 12.62 0.87
CA GLU A 111 -2.52 13.00 1.80
C GLU A 111 -3.06 14.40 1.48
N GLU A 112 -2.20 15.34 1.17
CA GLU A 112 -2.63 16.69 0.80
C GLU A 112 -3.54 16.66 -0.43
N ARG A 113 -3.17 15.88 -1.45
CA ARG A 113 -4.00 15.72 -2.65
C ARG A 113 -5.31 15.03 -2.32
N PHE A 114 -5.29 14.04 -1.45
CA PHE A 114 -6.50 13.38 -0.98
C PHE A 114 -7.42 14.36 -0.24
N GLN A 115 -6.86 15.21 0.62
CA GLN A 115 -7.64 16.21 1.33
C GLN A 115 -8.35 17.17 0.37
N GLN A 116 -7.74 17.47 -0.77
CA GLN A 116 -8.39 18.29 -1.80
C GLN A 116 -9.60 17.59 -2.41
N LEU A 117 -9.56 16.26 -2.56
CA LEU A 117 -10.70 15.50 -3.08
C LEU A 117 -11.92 15.59 -2.17
N ILE A 118 -11.71 15.65 -0.86
CA ILE A 118 -12.78 15.64 0.13
C ILE A 118 -12.99 17.00 0.80
N GLN A 119 -12.44 18.07 0.24
CA GLN A 119 -12.45 19.41 0.88
C GLN A 119 -13.86 19.95 1.14
N HIS A 120 -14.84 19.55 0.33
CA HIS A 120 -16.24 19.99 0.47
C HIS A 120 -17.14 18.95 1.13
N ALA A 121 -16.57 17.84 1.60
CA ALA A 121 -17.34 16.79 2.26
C ALA A 121 -17.80 17.26 3.64
N SER A 122 -19.07 16.99 3.95
CA SER A 122 -19.62 17.24 5.28
C SER A 122 -19.11 16.17 6.26
N LYS A 123 -19.34 16.39 7.55
CA LYS A 123 -19.04 15.37 8.57
C LYS A 123 -19.76 14.05 8.25
N LYS A 124 -21.03 14.14 7.84
CA LYS A 124 -21.79 12.95 7.46
C LYS A 124 -21.19 12.27 6.24
N ASP A 125 -20.75 13.03 5.24
CA ASP A 125 -20.10 12.47 4.05
C ASP A 125 -18.85 11.68 4.43
N LEU A 126 -18.03 12.22 5.35
CA LEU A 126 -16.82 11.55 5.81
C LEU A 126 -17.14 10.25 6.57
N GLU A 127 -18.18 10.27 7.39
CA GLU A 127 -18.65 9.07 8.08
C GLU A 127 -19.15 8.01 7.09
N ASP A 128 -19.89 8.42 6.07
CA ASP A 128 -20.39 7.52 5.03
C ASP A 128 -19.24 6.91 4.23
N ILE A 129 -18.22 7.70 3.89
CA ILE A 129 -17.04 7.22 3.19
C ILE A 129 -16.28 6.21 4.05
N GLN A 130 -16.07 6.50 5.32
CA GLN A 130 -15.41 5.60 6.24
C GLN A 130 -16.16 4.27 6.35
N TYR A 131 -17.48 4.34 6.47
CA TYR A 131 -18.33 3.15 6.54
C TYR A 131 -18.21 2.31 5.27
N ALA A 132 -18.29 2.95 4.11
CA ALA A 132 -18.18 2.28 2.82
C ALA A 132 -16.82 1.57 2.66
N LEU A 133 -15.73 2.24 3.03
CA LEU A 133 -14.40 1.66 2.97
C LEU A 133 -14.27 0.44 3.88
N ASN A 134 -14.81 0.53 5.09
CA ASN A 134 -14.79 -0.59 6.04
C ASN A 134 -15.54 -1.80 5.50
N ILE A 135 -16.71 -1.60 4.91
CA ILE A 135 -17.52 -2.69 4.32
C ILE A 135 -16.78 -3.33 3.15
N LEU A 136 -16.28 -2.52 2.22
CA LEU A 136 -15.56 -3.03 1.06
C LEU A 136 -14.33 -3.82 1.49
N ASN A 137 -13.58 -3.30 2.44
CA ASN A 137 -12.40 -3.95 2.96
C ASN A 137 -12.74 -5.32 3.56
N LYS A 138 -13.76 -5.35 4.40
CA LYS A 138 -14.17 -6.56 5.10
C LYS A 138 -14.75 -7.62 4.17
N LYS A 139 -15.57 -7.21 3.20
CA LYS A 139 -16.37 -8.14 2.40
C LYS A 139 -15.77 -8.48 1.04
N VAL A 140 -14.89 -7.63 0.51
CA VAL A 140 -14.38 -7.80 -0.85
C VAL A 140 -12.86 -7.87 -0.89
N PHE A 141 -12.18 -6.88 -0.30
CA PHE A 141 -10.73 -6.72 -0.49
C PHE A 141 -9.86 -7.49 0.51
N HIS A 142 -10.43 -7.91 1.64
CA HIS A 142 -9.73 -8.76 2.62
C HIS A 142 -10.55 -9.98 2.98
N PRO A 143 -10.88 -10.82 1.99
CA PRO A 143 -11.67 -12.02 2.26
C PRO A 143 -10.86 -13.14 2.92
N LYS A 144 -9.57 -12.99 3.06
CA LYS A 144 -8.67 -14.02 3.57
C LYS A 144 -8.59 -13.97 5.09
N LEU A 145 -9.60 -14.33 5.75
CA LEU A 145 -9.57 -14.43 7.21
C LEU A 145 -9.81 -15.85 7.65
#